data_ed1dc956a0cd4fb248e0b0f39477202d
#
_entry.id   ed1dc956a0cd4fb248e0b0f39477202d
#
_cell.length_a   1.000
_cell.length_b   1.000
_cell.length_c   1.000
_cell.angle_alpha   90.00
_cell.angle_beta   90.00
_cell.angle_gamma   90.00
#
_symmetry.space_group_name_H-M   'P 1'
#
loop_
_entity.id
_entity.type
_entity.pdbx_description
1 polymer ?
#
loop_
_entity_poly.entity_id
_entity_poly.type
_entity_poly.pdbx_seq_one_letter_code
_entity_poly.pdbx_strand_id
1 'polypeptide(L)'
;IGTVLQVSDGVARIYGLRNAEASELVEFENGIMGIVMNLEEDNVGAVLLGPTDKIKEGFTVKRTKRIASIMVGESMLGRVIDPLGVPLDGKGLIGGELCEMPLDRKAPGVIYRQPVNQPLQTGLKAVDAMIPIGRGQRELIIGDRQTGKTAIAIDTIINQRSNYEAGDPVYCIYVAIGQKGSTVASIVNTLRQQGAMDYTIVVSATAADPAALQYYAPFAGAAIGEYFRDTGRHALVVYD
;
A
#
# COMPACT_ATOMS: atom_id res chain seq x y z
N ILE A 1 26.03 11.48 2.23
CA ILE A 1 26.34 10.80 0.95
C ILE A 1 27.10 9.53 1.30
N GLY A 2 26.76 8.45 0.64
CA GLY A 2 27.43 7.16 0.71
C GLY A 2 27.76 6.62 -0.66
N THR A 3 28.45 5.50 -0.69
CA THR A 3 28.86 4.81 -1.92
C THR A 3 28.47 3.35 -1.85
N VAL A 4 27.91 2.81 -2.92
CA VAL A 4 27.54 1.40 -3.01
C VAL A 4 28.79 0.52 -3.03
N LEU A 5 28.92 -0.37 -2.05
CA LEU A 5 29.98 -1.36 -1.98
C LEU A 5 29.65 -2.63 -2.76
N GLN A 6 28.43 -3.09 -2.63
CA GLN A 6 27.96 -4.34 -3.21
C GLN A 6 26.44 -4.29 -3.42
N VAL A 7 25.98 -4.94 -4.47
CA VAL A 7 24.53 -5.15 -4.73
C VAL A 7 24.30 -6.63 -5.00
N SER A 8 23.35 -7.23 -4.27
CA SER A 8 22.92 -8.61 -4.48
C SER A 8 21.48 -8.79 -4.00
N ASP A 9 20.70 -9.54 -4.76
CA ASP A 9 19.34 -10.00 -4.38
C ASP A 9 18.40 -8.90 -3.87
N GLY A 10 18.44 -7.71 -4.49
CA GLY A 10 17.58 -6.59 -4.10
C GLY A 10 18.07 -5.82 -2.86
N VAL A 11 19.29 -6.09 -2.39
CA VAL A 11 19.90 -5.39 -1.26
C VAL A 11 21.19 -4.73 -1.72
N ALA A 12 21.39 -3.47 -1.31
CA ALA A 12 22.65 -2.75 -1.49
C ALA A 12 23.35 -2.55 -0.15
N ARG A 13 24.64 -2.83 -0.10
CA ARG A 13 25.52 -2.42 1.00
C ARG A 13 26.17 -1.10 0.64
N ILE A 14 26.07 -0.13 1.54
CA ILE A 14 26.45 1.25 1.29
C ILE A 14 27.44 1.69 2.37
N TYR A 15 28.58 2.21 1.96
CA TYR A 15 29.58 2.81 2.84
C TYR A 15 29.32 4.29 3.03
N GLY A 16 29.55 4.82 4.22
CA GLY A 16 29.64 6.26 4.47
C GLY A 16 28.34 6.96 4.92
N LEU A 17 27.20 6.28 5.02
CA LEU A 17 25.95 6.84 5.53
C LEU A 17 25.87 6.80 7.09
N ARG A 18 26.87 7.30 7.80
CA ARG A 18 27.03 7.17 9.26
C ARG A 18 25.86 7.66 10.11
N ASN A 19 25.08 8.59 9.58
CA ASN A 19 23.94 9.18 10.30
C ASN A 19 22.60 8.68 9.75
N ALA A 20 22.58 7.60 8.95
CA ALA A 20 21.34 7.03 8.46
C ALA A 20 20.51 6.45 9.62
N GLU A 21 19.21 6.56 9.53
CA GLU A 21 18.28 6.00 10.49
C GLU A 21 17.64 4.73 9.91
N ALA A 22 17.25 3.82 10.80
CA ALA A 22 16.48 2.63 10.37
C ALA A 22 15.16 3.07 9.73
N SER A 23 14.77 2.39 8.65
CA SER A 23 13.61 2.74 7.81
C SER A 23 13.69 4.08 7.08
N GLU A 24 14.86 4.73 7.05
CA GLU A 24 15.06 5.94 6.24
C GLU A 24 15.09 5.61 4.75
N LEU A 25 14.45 6.46 3.95
CA LEU A 25 14.56 6.42 2.50
C LEU A 25 15.90 6.98 2.05
N VAL A 26 16.56 6.28 1.14
CA VAL A 26 17.79 6.70 0.46
C VAL A 26 17.56 6.72 -1.04
N GLU A 27 18.20 7.66 -1.72
CA GLU A 27 18.12 7.82 -3.17
C GLU A 27 19.46 7.48 -3.81
N PHE A 28 19.43 6.57 -4.77
CA PHE A 28 20.59 6.21 -5.59
C PHE A 28 20.75 7.19 -6.75
N GLU A 29 21.94 7.27 -7.30
CA GLU A 29 22.32 8.21 -8.37
C GLU A 29 21.37 8.20 -9.58
N ASN A 30 20.77 7.06 -9.87
CA ASN A 30 19.81 6.89 -10.96
C ASN A 30 18.34 7.14 -10.58
N GLY A 31 18.07 7.69 -9.38
CA GLY A 31 16.74 7.99 -8.88
C GLY A 31 15.98 6.79 -8.30
N ILE A 32 16.59 5.61 -8.24
CA ILE A 32 16.00 4.46 -7.55
C ILE A 32 16.03 4.73 -6.05
N MET A 33 14.92 4.42 -5.38
CA MET A 33 14.79 4.54 -3.93
C MET A 33 15.19 3.24 -3.25
N GLY A 34 15.70 3.35 -2.04
CA GLY A 34 15.92 2.23 -1.14
C GLY A 34 15.49 2.56 0.28
N ILE A 35 15.26 1.54 1.09
CA ILE A 35 14.94 1.68 2.53
C ILE A 35 16.08 1.09 3.34
N VAL A 36 16.60 1.85 4.28
CA VAL A 36 17.62 1.41 5.23
C VAL A 36 17.02 0.39 6.18
N MET A 37 17.55 -0.84 6.16
CA MET A 37 17.09 -1.93 7.02
C MET A 37 18.09 -2.33 8.09
N ASN A 38 19.37 -2.25 7.77
CA ASN A 38 20.45 -2.65 8.68
C ASN A 38 21.49 -1.55 8.81
N LEU A 39 21.87 -1.28 10.05
CA LEU A 39 22.91 -0.32 10.40
C LEU A 39 24.06 -1.09 11.04
N GLU A 40 25.16 -1.21 10.32
CA GLU A 40 26.41 -1.81 10.81
C GLU A 40 27.43 -0.70 11.08
N GLU A 41 28.52 -1.05 11.74
CA GLU A 41 29.53 -0.06 12.17
C GLU A 41 30.16 0.67 10.97
N ASP A 42 30.43 -0.04 9.88
CA ASP A 42 31.11 0.49 8.70
C ASP A 42 30.22 0.60 7.46
N ASN A 43 29.05 -0.01 7.47
CA ASN A 43 28.16 -0.02 6.30
C ASN A 43 26.68 -0.01 6.68
N VAL A 44 25.87 0.35 5.72
CA VAL A 44 24.41 0.39 5.82
C VAL A 44 23.81 -0.54 4.78
N GLY A 45 22.95 -1.46 5.21
CA GLY A 45 22.17 -2.32 4.33
C GLY A 45 20.86 -1.63 3.94
N ALA A 46 20.64 -1.43 2.65
CA ALA A 46 19.40 -0.88 2.13
C ALA A 46 18.71 -1.85 1.15
N VAL A 47 17.40 -2.05 1.32
CA VAL A 47 16.57 -2.82 0.39
C VAL A 47 16.14 -1.91 -0.75
N LEU A 48 16.29 -2.39 -1.99
CA LEU A 48 16.02 -1.62 -3.19
C LEU A 48 14.54 -1.67 -3.55
N LEU A 49 13.96 -0.51 -3.79
CA LEU A 49 12.57 -0.34 -4.24
C LEU A 49 12.46 -0.24 -5.77
N GLY A 50 13.47 -0.72 -6.47
CA GLY A 50 13.53 -0.72 -7.93
C GLY A 50 14.42 -1.83 -8.48
N PRO A 51 14.61 -1.87 -9.81
CA PRO A 51 15.39 -2.92 -10.47
C PRO A 51 16.85 -2.94 -10.01
N THR A 52 17.30 -4.10 -9.52
CA THR A 52 18.66 -4.29 -9.00
C THR A 52 19.73 -4.16 -10.09
N ASP A 53 19.42 -4.56 -11.32
CA ASP A 53 20.33 -4.54 -12.48
C ASP A 53 20.77 -3.12 -12.89
N LYS A 54 20.01 -2.12 -12.46
CA LYS A 54 20.31 -0.71 -12.74
C LYS A 54 21.24 -0.04 -11.72
N ILE A 55 21.59 -0.74 -10.64
CA ILE A 55 22.47 -0.21 -9.60
C ILE A 55 23.81 -0.93 -9.69
N LYS A 56 24.90 -0.16 -9.63
CA LYS A 56 26.26 -0.67 -9.73
C LYS A 56 27.08 -0.29 -8.51
N GLU A 57 28.11 -1.08 -8.24
CA GLU A 57 29.15 -0.72 -7.27
C GLU A 57 29.78 0.63 -7.64
N GLY A 58 30.07 1.43 -6.64
CA GLY A 58 30.58 2.78 -6.81
C GLY A 58 29.51 3.87 -6.98
N PHE A 59 28.22 3.53 -7.17
CA PHE A 59 27.16 4.53 -7.27
C PHE A 59 27.06 5.35 -5.98
N THR A 60 26.77 6.63 -6.17
CA THR A 60 26.50 7.55 -5.07
C THR A 60 25.10 7.35 -4.51
N VAL A 61 24.98 7.35 -3.19
CA VAL A 61 23.70 7.25 -2.47
C VAL A 61 23.53 8.45 -1.57
N LYS A 62 22.35 9.07 -1.61
CA LYS A 62 21.99 10.24 -0.79
C LYS A 62 20.93 9.86 0.23
N ARG A 63 21.09 10.37 1.44
CA ARG A 63 20.03 10.34 2.45
C ARG A 63 18.91 11.32 2.07
N THR A 64 17.69 10.88 2.19
CA THR A 64 16.54 11.79 2.04
C THR A 64 16.15 12.46 3.36
N LYS A 65 16.60 11.93 4.50
CA LYS A 65 16.22 12.32 5.87
C LYS A 65 14.70 12.13 6.11
N ARG A 66 14.08 11.27 5.36
CA ARG A 66 12.66 10.91 5.49
C ARG A 66 12.57 9.44 5.81
N ILE A 67 11.79 9.11 6.81
CA ILE A 67 11.40 7.72 7.08
C ILE A 67 10.47 7.25 5.97
N ALA A 68 10.50 5.96 5.66
CA ALA A 68 9.65 5.36 4.63
C ALA A 68 8.18 5.75 4.86
N SER A 69 7.65 6.54 3.94
CA SER A 69 6.33 7.16 4.03
C SER A 69 5.70 7.26 2.65
N ILE A 70 4.39 7.38 2.62
CA ILE A 70 3.59 7.61 1.42
C ILE A 70 2.80 8.91 1.57
N MET A 71 2.69 9.66 0.49
CA MET A 71 1.84 10.86 0.45
C MET A 71 0.40 10.44 0.18
N VAL A 72 -0.53 10.77 1.07
CA VAL A 72 -1.94 10.34 1.00
C VAL A 72 -2.88 11.54 1.04
N GLY A 73 -3.94 11.48 0.26
CA GLY A 73 -5.00 12.49 0.24
C GLY A 73 -6.22 12.03 -0.54
N GLU A 74 -7.29 12.80 -0.50
CA GLU A 74 -8.54 12.47 -1.21
C GLU A 74 -8.37 12.41 -2.73
N SER A 75 -7.41 13.14 -3.27
CA SER A 75 -7.07 13.13 -4.69
C SER A 75 -6.54 11.78 -5.20
N MET A 76 -6.25 10.84 -4.30
CA MET A 76 -5.91 9.46 -4.64
C MET A 76 -7.13 8.59 -4.97
N LEU A 77 -8.34 9.02 -4.64
CA LEU A 77 -9.56 8.29 -4.99
C LEU A 77 -9.66 8.13 -6.52
N GLY A 78 -10.03 6.94 -6.96
CA GLY A 78 -10.10 6.60 -8.38
C GLY A 78 -8.76 6.35 -9.08
N ARG A 79 -7.64 6.36 -8.33
CA ARG A 79 -6.30 6.18 -8.86
C ARG A 79 -5.77 4.76 -8.64
N VAL A 80 -4.85 4.37 -9.51
CA VAL A 80 -4.04 3.15 -9.36
C VAL A 80 -2.60 3.59 -9.15
N ILE A 81 -2.01 3.16 -8.05
CA ILE A 81 -0.68 3.58 -7.62
C ILE A 81 0.20 2.39 -7.26
N ASP A 82 1.50 2.62 -7.21
CA ASP A 82 2.44 1.69 -6.61
C ASP A 82 2.53 1.89 -5.07
N PRO A 83 3.26 1.04 -4.32
CA PRO A 83 3.44 1.18 -2.87
C PRO A 83 4.16 2.46 -2.42
N LEU A 84 4.81 3.19 -3.32
CA LEU A 84 5.45 4.47 -3.05
C LEU A 84 4.53 5.67 -3.35
N GLY A 85 3.31 5.42 -3.86
CA GLY A 85 2.36 6.45 -4.26
C GLY A 85 2.55 6.97 -5.68
N VAL A 86 3.38 6.32 -6.49
CA VAL A 86 3.58 6.70 -7.89
C VAL A 86 2.38 6.22 -8.73
N PRO A 87 1.75 7.09 -9.53
CA PRO A 87 0.62 6.71 -10.36
C PRO A 87 1.00 5.70 -11.46
N LEU A 88 0.19 4.65 -11.61
CA LEU A 88 0.32 3.63 -12.65
C LEU A 88 -0.78 3.72 -13.73
N ASP A 89 -1.75 4.60 -13.55
CA ASP A 89 -2.97 4.70 -14.37
C ASP A 89 -2.86 5.64 -15.58
N GLY A 90 -1.69 6.23 -15.80
CA GLY A 90 -1.45 7.16 -16.92
C GLY A 90 -2.15 8.51 -16.81
N LYS A 91 -2.80 8.83 -15.68
CA LYS A 91 -3.52 10.09 -15.47
C LYS A 91 -2.64 11.24 -14.95
N GLY A 92 -1.32 11.09 -14.98
CA GLY A 92 -0.38 12.08 -14.46
C GLY A 92 -0.23 12.07 -12.94
N LEU A 93 0.55 13.01 -12.41
CA LEU A 93 0.83 13.12 -10.99
C LEU A 93 -0.44 13.38 -10.16
N ILE A 94 -0.44 12.88 -8.92
CA ILE A 94 -1.51 13.15 -7.98
C ILE A 94 -1.29 14.54 -7.39
N GLY A 95 -2.25 15.42 -7.63
CA GLY A 95 -2.25 16.79 -7.11
C GLY A 95 -3.09 16.91 -5.83
N GLY A 96 -3.31 18.16 -5.38
CA GLY A 96 -4.13 18.46 -4.21
C GLY A 96 -3.36 18.42 -2.90
N GLU A 97 -4.10 18.51 -1.80
CA GLU A 97 -3.52 18.41 -0.45
C GLU A 97 -3.19 16.95 -0.14
N LEU A 98 -1.91 16.69 0.08
CA LEU A 98 -1.39 15.39 0.45
C LEU A 98 -0.73 15.46 1.83
N CYS A 99 -1.02 14.48 2.67
CA CYS A 99 -0.44 14.29 3.99
C CYS A 99 0.59 13.17 3.95
N GLU A 100 1.71 13.36 4.61
CA GLU A 100 2.74 12.32 4.71
C GLU A 100 2.35 11.30 5.78
N MET A 101 2.19 10.03 5.37
CA MET A 101 1.82 8.91 6.24
C MET A 101 2.98 7.91 6.30
N PRO A 102 3.52 7.60 7.49
CA PRO A 102 4.55 6.57 7.64
C PRO A 102 4.03 5.21 7.19
N LEU A 103 4.87 4.44 6.48
CA LEU A 103 4.52 3.07 6.05
C LEU A 103 4.45 2.12 7.26
N ASP A 104 5.37 2.26 8.21
CA ASP A 104 5.37 1.48 9.44
C ASP A 104 4.99 2.39 10.62
N ARG A 105 3.80 2.19 11.13
CA ARG A 105 3.23 2.97 12.23
C ARG A 105 2.73 2.04 13.33
N LYS A 106 3.06 2.36 14.57
CA LYS A 106 2.54 1.64 15.73
C LYS A 106 1.01 1.79 15.79
N ALA A 107 0.32 0.65 15.82
CA ALA A 107 -1.13 0.62 15.95
C ALA A 107 -1.59 1.24 17.29
N PRO A 108 -2.78 1.87 17.32
CA PRO A 108 -3.38 2.38 18.55
C PRO A 108 -3.50 1.27 19.61
N GLY A 109 -3.11 1.59 20.85
CA GLY A 109 -3.25 0.68 21.99
C GLY A 109 -4.72 0.37 22.32
N VAL A 110 -4.94 -0.65 23.15
CA VAL A 110 -6.30 -1.12 23.51
C VAL A 110 -7.19 -0.01 24.08
N ILE A 111 -6.62 0.90 24.86
CA ILE A 111 -7.36 2.01 25.48
C ILE A 111 -7.99 2.98 24.46
N TYR A 112 -7.36 3.13 23.29
CA TYR A 112 -7.82 4.03 22.23
C TYR A 112 -8.74 3.37 21.20
N ARG A 113 -9.03 2.07 21.35
CA ARG A 113 -9.89 1.34 20.43
C ARG A 113 -11.33 1.39 20.86
N GLN A 114 -12.22 1.63 19.91
CA GLN A 114 -13.65 1.52 20.13
C GLN A 114 -14.11 0.07 19.94
N PRO A 115 -15.18 -0.36 20.65
CA PRO A 115 -15.84 -1.64 20.37
C PRO A 115 -16.36 -1.67 18.93
N VAL A 116 -16.31 -2.86 18.30
CA VAL A 116 -16.92 -3.07 16.99
C VAL A 116 -18.45 -3.16 17.19
N ASN A 117 -19.17 -2.13 16.77
CA ASN A 117 -20.61 -1.99 16.95
C ASN A 117 -21.36 -1.58 15.68
N GLN A 118 -20.66 -1.42 14.56
CA GLN A 118 -21.25 -1.07 13.28
C GLN A 118 -20.97 -2.17 12.26
N PRO A 119 -21.98 -2.72 11.56
CA PRO A 119 -21.76 -3.72 10.53
C PRO A 119 -21.16 -3.12 9.27
N LEU A 120 -20.30 -3.90 8.62
CA LEU A 120 -19.88 -3.69 7.24
C LEU A 120 -20.77 -4.59 6.37
N GLN A 121 -21.65 -4.01 5.59
CA GLN A 121 -22.50 -4.74 4.67
C GLN A 121 -21.70 -5.19 3.45
N THR A 122 -21.46 -6.49 3.33
CA THR A 122 -20.75 -7.06 2.18
C THR A 122 -21.64 -7.21 0.94
N GLY A 123 -22.95 -7.24 1.14
CA GLY A 123 -23.94 -7.54 0.10
C GLY A 123 -24.06 -9.05 -0.19
N LEU A 124 -23.28 -9.88 0.48
CA LEU A 124 -23.32 -11.33 0.36
C LEU A 124 -24.21 -11.89 1.48
N LYS A 125 -25.41 -12.36 1.15
CA LYS A 125 -26.42 -12.82 2.13
C LYS A 125 -25.86 -13.82 3.14
N ALA A 126 -25.03 -14.76 2.69
CA ALA A 126 -24.44 -15.77 3.57
C ALA A 126 -23.49 -15.16 4.61
N VAL A 127 -22.69 -14.17 4.21
CA VAL A 127 -21.77 -13.47 5.11
C VAL A 127 -22.56 -12.58 6.06
N ASP A 128 -23.38 -11.69 5.53
CA ASP A 128 -24.08 -10.67 6.32
C ASP A 128 -25.07 -11.27 7.33
N ALA A 129 -25.68 -12.45 7.01
CA ALA A 129 -26.64 -13.10 7.87
C ALA A 129 -26.05 -14.07 8.91
N MET A 130 -24.92 -14.76 8.58
CA MET A 130 -24.39 -15.83 9.42
C MET A 130 -23.08 -15.47 10.11
N ILE A 131 -22.22 -14.70 9.45
CA ILE A 131 -20.90 -14.29 9.95
C ILE A 131 -20.66 -12.81 9.64
N PRO A 132 -21.48 -11.91 10.18
CA PRO A 132 -21.40 -10.50 9.85
C PRO A 132 -20.04 -9.91 10.21
N ILE A 133 -19.52 -9.07 9.32
CA ILE A 133 -18.25 -8.36 9.51
C ILE A 133 -18.56 -6.98 10.08
N GLY A 134 -17.79 -6.56 11.08
CA GLY A 134 -17.93 -5.24 11.68
C GLY A 134 -16.85 -4.26 11.20
N ARG A 135 -17.19 -2.97 11.18
CA ARG A 135 -16.24 -1.90 10.90
C ARG A 135 -15.19 -1.84 12.01
N GLY A 136 -13.92 -2.08 11.67
CA GLY A 136 -12.80 -2.24 12.59
C GLY A 136 -12.38 -3.69 12.83
N GLN A 137 -13.10 -4.67 12.25
CA GLN A 137 -12.76 -6.07 12.31
C GLN A 137 -11.71 -6.43 11.26
N ARG A 138 -11.02 -7.56 11.50
CA ARG A 138 -10.17 -8.24 10.50
C ARG A 138 -10.79 -9.58 10.17
N GLU A 139 -10.92 -9.86 8.89
CA GLU A 139 -11.50 -11.11 8.38
C GLU A 139 -10.54 -11.78 7.42
N LEU A 140 -10.41 -13.08 7.50
CA LEU A 140 -9.60 -13.90 6.61
C LEU A 140 -10.49 -14.64 5.61
N ILE A 141 -10.26 -14.42 4.32
CA ILE A 141 -10.88 -15.20 3.24
C ILE A 141 -9.85 -16.22 2.76
N ILE A 142 -10.04 -17.49 3.10
CA ILE A 142 -9.12 -18.58 2.76
C ILE A 142 -9.79 -19.62 1.87
N GLY A 143 -9.04 -20.18 0.93
CA GLY A 143 -9.48 -21.24 0.01
C GLY A 143 -8.46 -21.49 -1.08
N ASP A 144 -8.66 -22.55 -1.86
CA ASP A 144 -7.81 -22.91 -2.99
C ASP A 144 -7.86 -21.90 -4.14
N ARG A 145 -7.03 -22.11 -5.15
CA ARG A 145 -7.05 -21.27 -6.36
C ARG A 145 -8.43 -21.33 -7.03
N GLN A 146 -8.90 -20.20 -7.54
CA GLN A 146 -10.15 -20.05 -8.30
C GLN A 146 -11.42 -20.43 -7.51
N THR A 147 -11.40 -20.35 -6.18
CA THR A 147 -12.58 -20.59 -5.33
C THR A 147 -13.42 -19.35 -5.07
N GLY A 148 -13.10 -18.21 -5.69
CA GLY A 148 -13.89 -17.00 -5.59
C GLY A 148 -13.45 -16.03 -4.47
N LYS A 149 -12.27 -16.20 -3.86
CA LYS A 149 -11.77 -15.31 -2.80
C LYS A 149 -11.78 -13.83 -3.23
N THR A 150 -11.13 -13.54 -4.35
CA THR A 150 -11.07 -12.20 -4.93
C THR A 150 -12.47 -11.68 -5.28
N ALA A 151 -13.37 -12.53 -5.76
CA ALA A 151 -14.75 -12.15 -6.09
C ALA A 151 -15.50 -11.64 -4.84
N ILE A 152 -15.40 -12.33 -3.71
CA ILE A 152 -15.98 -11.88 -2.42
C ILE A 152 -15.47 -10.49 -2.05
N ALA A 153 -14.16 -10.25 -2.16
CA ALA A 153 -13.56 -8.97 -1.84
C ALA A 153 -14.04 -7.85 -2.79
N ILE A 154 -14.07 -8.12 -4.09
CA ILE A 154 -14.50 -7.13 -5.09
C ILE A 154 -15.99 -6.83 -4.97
N ASP A 155 -16.83 -7.85 -4.75
CA ASP A 155 -18.27 -7.66 -4.52
C ASP A 155 -18.51 -6.83 -3.26
N THR A 156 -17.73 -7.06 -2.20
CA THR A 156 -17.81 -6.24 -0.98
C THR A 156 -17.48 -4.77 -1.26
N ILE A 157 -16.45 -4.48 -2.06
CA ILE A 157 -16.11 -3.11 -2.48
C ILE A 157 -17.25 -2.50 -3.29
N ILE A 158 -17.77 -3.21 -4.29
CA ILE A 158 -18.85 -2.72 -5.16
C ILE A 158 -20.10 -2.39 -4.32
N ASN A 159 -20.43 -3.24 -3.34
CA ASN A 159 -21.61 -3.08 -2.50
C ASN A 159 -21.50 -1.91 -1.48
N GLN A 160 -20.33 -1.26 -1.32
CA GLN A 160 -20.21 -0.02 -0.56
C GLN A 160 -20.81 1.20 -1.29
N ARG A 161 -21.21 1.05 -2.54
CA ARG A 161 -21.82 2.13 -3.34
C ARG A 161 -23.03 2.77 -2.64
N SER A 162 -23.89 1.98 -2.02
CA SER A 162 -25.06 2.49 -1.30
C SER A 162 -24.67 3.40 -0.13
N ASN A 163 -23.60 3.08 0.60
CA ASN A 163 -23.07 3.92 1.66
C ASN A 163 -22.49 5.23 1.11
N TYR A 164 -21.78 5.14 -0.02
CA TYR A 164 -21.21 6.32 -0.69
C TYR A 164 -22.30 7.28 -1.17
N GLU A 165 -23.35 6.77 -1.81
CA GLU A 165 -24.50 7.55 -2.28
C GLU A 165 -25.34 8.14 -1.13
N ALA A 166 -25.36 7.47 0.03
CA ALA A 166 -26.04 7.95 1.23
C ALA A 166 -25.25 9.02 2.02
N GLY A 167 -24.01 9.33 1.62
CA GLY A 167 -23.16 10.32 2.29
C GLY A 167 -22.43 9.79 3.54
N ASP A 168 -22.41 8.48 3.77
CA ASP A 168 -21.60 7.79 4.80
C ASP A 168 -20.62 6.81 4.14
N PRO A 169 -19.65 7.30 3.35
CA PRO A 169 -18.79 6.45 2.53
C PRO A 169 -17.90 5.54 3.37
N VAL A 170 -17.73 4.31 2.90
CA VAL A 170 -16.62 3.46 3.28
C VAL A 170 -15.59 3.52 2.14
N TYR A 171 -14.46 4.19 2.40
CA TYR A 171 -13.39 4.28 1.42
C TYR A 171 -12.68 2.96 1.30
N CYS A 172 -12.53 2.46 0.09
CA CYS A 172 -11.96 1.14 -0.17
C CYS A 172 -10.53 1.25 -0.68
N ILE A 173 -9.64 0.44 -0.14
CA ILE A 173 -8.26 0.32 -0.59
C ILE A 173 -8.05 -1.13 -1.01
N TYR A 174 -7.90 -1.36 -2.29
CA TYR A 174 -7.58 -2.67 -2.83
C TYR A 174 -6.08 -2.79 -3.07
N VAL A 175 -5.43 -3.70 -2.37
CA VAL A 175 -3.98 -3.93 -2.43
C VAL A 175 -3.72 -5.24 -3.15
N ALA A 176 -3.28 -5.15 -4.41
CA ALA A 176 -2.87 -6.29 -5.23
C ALA A 176 -1.39 -6.61 -4.98
N ILE A 177 -1.11 -7.81 -4.44
CA ILE A 177 0.23 -8.21 -4.02
C ILE A 177 0.68 -9.43 -4.83
N GLY A 178 1.70 -9.27 -5.67
CA GLY A 178 2.26 -10.36 -6.46
C GLY A 178 1.34 -10.92 -7.55
N GLN A 179 0.29 -10.21 -7.91
CA GLN A 179 -0.64 -10.60 -8.97
C GLN A 179 -0.09 -10.26 -10.37
N LYS A 180 -0.64 -10.92 -11.40
CA LYS A 180 -0.35 -10.52 -12.78
C LYS A 180 -0.95 -9.15 -13.08
N GLY A 181 -0.22 -8.28 -13.76
CA GLY A 181 -0.70 -6.96 -14.15
C GLY A 181 -2.02 -6.99 -14.94
N SER A 182 -2.23 -8.02 -15.79
CA SER A 182 -3.49 -8.21 -16.50
C SER A 182 -4.68 -8.50 -15.58
N THR A 183 -4.46 -9.22 -14.47
CA THR A 183 -5.49 -9.48 -13.46
C THR A 183 -5.87 -8.18 -12.75
N VAL A 184 -4.88 -7.40 -12.33
CA VAL A 184 -5.11 -6.10 -11.70
C VAL A 184 -5.87 -5.16 -12.64
N ALA A 185 -5.47 -5.10 -13.91
CA ALA A 185 -6.17 -4.29 -14.93
C ALA A 185 -7.65 -4.72 -15.11
N SER A 186 -7.93 -6.03 -15.10
CA SER A 186 -9.30 -6.56 -15.16
C SER A 186 -10.12 -6.14 -13.96
N ILE A 187 -9.56 -6.22 -12.75
CA ILE A 187 -10.22 -5.79 -11.50
C ILE A 187 -10.52 -4.30 -11.54
N VAL A 188 -9.55 -3.47 -11.91
CA VAL A 188 -9.74 -2.01 -12.04
C VAL A 188 -10.85 -1.70 -13.04
N ASN A 189 -10.91 -2.40 -14.17
CA ASN A 189 -11.97 -2.22 -15.15
C ASN A 189 -13.35 -2.62 -14.59
N THR A 190 -13.43 -3.71 -13.85
CA THR A 190 -14.68 -4.14 -13.19
C THR A 190 -15.15 -3.08 -12.18
N LEU A 191 -14.26 -2.60 -11.30
CA LEU A 191 -14.58 -1.55 -10.33
C LEU A 191 -15.03 -0.25 -11.03
N ARG A 192 -14.37 0.11 -12.14
CA ARG A 192 -14.74 1.30 -12.93
C ARG A 192 -16.13 1.16 -13.58
N GLN A 193 -16.41 0.02 -14.19
CA GLN A 193 -17.72 -0.26 -14.81
C GLN A 193 -18.86 -0.23 -13.82
N GLN A 194 -18.59 -0.62 -12.57
CA GLN A 194 -19.56 -0.61 -11.47
C GLN A 194 -19.60 0.74 -10.72
N GLY A 195 -18.83 1.75 -11.13
CA GLY A 195 -18.77 3.05 -10.45
C GLY A 195 -18.10 3.01 -9.07
N ALA A 196 -17.44 1.90 -8.72
CA ALA A 196 -16.81 1.74 -7.42
C ALA A 196 -15.45 2.46 -7.31
N MET A 197 -14.86 2.90 -8.41
CA MET A 197 -13.60 3.66 -8.39
C MET A 197 -13.72 5.03 -7.72
N ASP A 198 -14.92 5.61 -7.64
CA ASP A 198 -15.13 6.93 -7.05
C ASP A 198 -14.79 6.98 -5.55
N TYR A 199 -14.85 5.84 -4.88
CA TYR A 199 -14.50 5.68 -3.46
C TYR A 199 -13.41 4.63 -3.22
N THR A 200 -12.69 4.22 -4.27
CA THR A 200 -11.66 3.17 -4.19
C THR A 200 -10.29 3.67 -4.65
N ILE A 201 -9.25 3.28 -3.92
CA ILE A 201 -7.84 3.42 -4.30
C ILE A 201 -7.28 2.03 -4.55
N VAL A 202 -6.53 1.85 -5.62
CA VAL A 202 -5.86 0.59 -5.93
C VAL A 202 -4.35 0.75 -5.74
N VAL A 203 -3.77 -0.06 -4.87
CA VAL A 203 -2.32 -0.18 -4.69
C VAL A 203 -1.86 -1.45 -5.39
N SER A 204 -0.95 -1.34 -6.33
CA SER A 204 -0.51 -2.48 -7.14
C SER A 204 1.00 -2.70 -7.01
N ALA A 205 1.36 -3.90 -6.54
CA ALA A 205 2.71 -4.45 -6.62
C ALA A 205 2.61 -5.81 -7.33
N THR A 206 2.88 -5.81 -8.63
CA THR A 206 2.72 -7.00 -9.47
C THR A 206 3.83 -8.03 -9.25
N ALA A 207 3.65 -9.25 -9.75
CA ALA A 207 4.68 -10.29 -9.70
C ALA A 207 5.97 -9.94 -10.47
N ALA A 208 5.93 -8.94 -11.35
CA ALA A 208 7.09 -8.44 -12.09
C ALA A 208 7.87 -7.35 -11.31
N ASP A 209 7.27 -6.79 -10.27
CA ASP A 209 7.89 -5.75 -9.45
C ASP A 209 8.88 -6.37 -8.44
N PRO A 210 9.87 -5.59 -7.98
CA PRO A 210 10.80 -6.03 -6.95
C PRO A 210 10.09 -6.58 -5.70
N ALA A 211 10.62 -7.64 -5.10
CA ALA A 211 10.06 -8.26 -3.90
C ALA A 211 9.86 -7.26 -2.75
N ALA A 212 10.73 -6.27 -2.65
CA ALA A 212 10.60 -5.19 -1.67
C ALA A 212 9.31 -4.38 -1.85
N LEU A 213 8.92 -4.03 -3.07
CA LEU A 213 7.67 -3.34 -3.33
C LEU A 213 6.46 -4.21 -2.97
N GLN A 214 6.51 -5.51 -3.27
CA GLN A 214 5.46 -6.44 -2.86
C GLN A 214 5.35 -6.54 -1.34
N TYR A 215 6.48 -6.52 -0.63
CA TYR A 215 6.51 -6.52 0.84
C TYR A 215 5.92 -5.23 1.44
N TYR A 216 6.20 -4.07 0.85
CA TYR A 216 5.70 -2.79 1.35
C TYR A 216 4.28 -2.44 0.90
N ALA A 217 3.72 -3.14 -0.07
CA ALA A 217 2.35 -2.89 -0.55
C ALA A 217 1.28 -2.96 0.56
N PRO A 218 1.27 -3.96 1.47
CA PRO A 218 0.33 -3.98 2.59
C PRO A 218 0.48 -2.77 3.51
N PHE A 219 1.71 -2.33 3.78
CA PHE A 219 1.97 -1.17 4.62
C PHE A 219 1.45 0.13 3.98
N ALA A 220 1.65 0.28 2.68
CA ALA A 220 1.11 1.42 1.92
C ALA A 220 -0.43 1.43 1.97
N GLY A 221 -1.07 0.27 1.75
CA GLY A 221 -2.52 0.13 1.88
C GLY A 221 -3.03 0.46 3.28
N ALA A 222 -2.32 0.00 4.32
CA ALA A 222 -2.63 0.33 5.71
C ALA A 222 -2.49 1.84 5.97
N ALA A 223 -1.40 2.47 5.54
CA ALA A 223 -1.16 3.90 5.72
C ALA A 223 -2.27 4.76 5.06
N ILE A 224 -2.72 4.36 3.86
CA ILE A 224 -3.85 5.01 3.18
C ILE A 224 -5.15 4.83 4.00
N GLY A 225 -5.44 3.63 4.48
CA GLY A 225 -6.59 3.35 5.33
C GLY A 225 -6.55 4.14 6.65
N GLU A 226 -5.38 4.28 7.24
CA GLU A 226 -5.16 5.05 8.47
C GLU A 226 -5.42 6.55 8.29
N TYR A 227 -5.08 7.11 7.13
CA TYR A 227 -5.42 8.50 6.81
C TYR A 227 -6.94 8.74 6.89
N PHE A 228 -7.75 7.87 6.28
CA PHE A 228 -9.20 7.98 6.37
C PHE A 228 -9.71 7.77 7.80
N ARG A 229 -9.19 6.78 8.51
CA ARG A 229 -9.51 6.53 9.92
C ARG A 229 -9.20 7.74 10.80
N ASP A 230 -8.00 8.31 10.68
CA ASP A 230 -7.54 9.42 11.51
C ASP A 230 -8.31 10.72 11.24
N THR A 231 -8.93 10.83 10.07
CA THR A 231 -9.86 11.91 9.71
C THR A 231 -11.33 11.60 10.04
N GLY A 232 -11.57 10.54 10.84
CA GLY A 232 -12.92 10.18 11.33
C GLY A 232 -13.80 9.49 10.30
N ARG A 233 -13.23 8.92 9.25
CA ARG A 233 -13.94 8.24 8.16
C ARG A 233 -13.71 6.73 8.20
N HIS A 234 -14.60 5.98 7.57
CA HIS A 234 -14.47 4.53 7.48
C HIS A 234 -13.61 4.11 6.29
N ALA A 235 -12.74 3.13 6.52
CA ALA A 235 -11.92 2.55 5.46
C ALA A 235 -12.00 1.02 5.50
N LEU A 236 -12.09 0.42 4.32
CA LEU A 236 -11.98 -1.02 4.07
C LEU A 236 -10.67 -1.27 3.31
N VAL A 237 -9.75 -2.02 3.90
CA VAL A 237 -8.51 -2.42 3.23
C VAL A 237 -8.60 -3.90 2.88
N VAL A 238 -8.41 -4.22 1.61
CA VAL A 238 -8.37 -5.59 1.09
C VAL A 238 -6.94 -5.90 0.65
N TYR A 239 -6.36 -6.94 1.19
CA TYR A 239 -5.07 -7.49 0.78
C TYR A 239 -5.29 -8.77 -0.03
N ASP A 240 -4.94 -8.77 -1.33
CA ASP A 240 -5.19 -9.88 -2.26
C ASP A 240 -3.92 -10.27 -3.06
#